data_9733b498fbda49e69376ff916e007809
#
_entry.id   9733b498fbda49e69376ff916e007809
#
_cell.length_a   1.000
_cell.length_b   1.000
_cell.length_c   1.000
_cell.angle_alpha   90.00
_cell.angle_beta   90.00
_cell.angle_gamma   90.00
#
_symmetry.space_group_name_H-M   'P 1'
#
loop_
_entity.id
_entity.type
_entity.pdbx_description
1 polymer ?
#
loop_
_entity_poly.entity_id
_entity_poly.type
_entity_poly.pdbx_seq_one_letter_code
_entity_poly.pdbx_strand_id
1 'polypeptide(L)'
;MTPEIAIVDSNTLSCLGLQNLLEEIIPTAIIRSFRSFGELMDDTPDMYVHYFISSQIYFEHTAFFLERKPKTIVLVNGETVPQLSGMPTLNIYQDEQNLAKNILQLRQYGNQYRQNHGKPAPARHSDMAINTAAGHDLSAREIEVLVLITKGLINKEIADKLNISLTTVISHRTNITEKLGIKSVSGLTIYAVMHGYVEADRI
;
A
#
# COMPACT_ATOMS: atom_id res chain seq x y z
N MET A 1 0.53 27.01 0.62
CA MET A 1 -0.62 26.26 1.14
C MET A 1 -0.09 25.39 2.27
N THR A 2 -0.63 25.50 3.47
CA THR A 2 -0.23 24.74 4.65
C THR A 2 -0.62 23.27 4.44
N PRO A 3 0.29 22.30 4.58
CA PRO A 3 -0.07 20.90 4.39
C PRO A 3 -1.00 20.43 5.53
N GLU A 4 -2.09 19.76 5.18
CA GLU A 4 -3.00 19.14 6.13
C GLU A 4 -2.78 17.63 6.16
N ILE A 5 -2.69 17.05 7.37
CA ILE A 5 -2.44 15.63 7.59
C ILE A 5 -3.60 15.06 8.43
N ALA A 6 -4.16 13.94 8.01
CA ALA A 6 -5.19 13.22 8.73
C ALA A 6 -4.58 12.05 9.52
N ILE A 7 -4.97 11.89 10.78
CA ILE A 7 -4.76 10.68 11.58
C ILE A 7 -6.14 10.04 11.76
N VAL A 8 -6.29 8.76 11.41
CA VAL A 8 -7.57 8.05 11.53
C VAL A 8 -7.36 6.77 12.32
N ASP A 9 -7.67 6.82 13.60
CA ASP A 9 -7.51 5.69 14.53
C ASP A 9 -8.51 5.83 15.70
N SER A 10 -9.15 4.75 16.08
CA SER A 10 -10.02 4.70 17.27
C SER A 10 -9.25 4.83 18.59
N ASN A 11 -7.95 4.57 18.59
CA ASN A 11 -7.08 4.66 19.77
C ASN A 11 -6.64 6.12 20.02
N THR A 12 -7.24 6.75 21.02
CA THR A 12 -6.96 8.16 21.38
C THR A 12 -5.50 8.40 21.75
N LEU A 13 -4.84 7.46 22.47
CA LEU A 13 -3.44 7.64 22.87
C LEU A 13 -2.49 7.56 21.65
N SER A 14 -2.79 6.67 20.72
CA SER A 14 -2.07 6.58 19.45
C SER A 14 -2.19 7.88 18.66
N CYS A 15 -3.41 8.43 18.55
CA CYS A 15 -3.65 9.71 17.88
C CYS A 15 -2.88 10.85 18.53
N LEU A 16 -2.97 11.01 19.85
CA LEU A 16 -2.30 12.08 20.59
C LEU A 16 -0.78 11.99 20.48
N GLY A 17 -0.20 10.78 20.63
CA GLY A 17 1.23 10.57 20.51
C GLY A 17 1.74 10.88 19.11
N LEU A 18 1.05 10.38 18.08
CA LEU A 18 1.42 10.61 16.69
C LEU A 18 1.22 12.08 16.28
N GLN A 19 0.15 12.73 16.74
CA GLN A 19 -0.08 14.15 16.52
C GLN A 19 1.07 14.99 17.06
N ASN A 20 1.44 14.79 18.35
CA ASN A 20 2.54 15.51 18.98
C ASN A 20 3.86 15.33 18.19
N LEU A 21 4.18 14.10 17.83
CA LEU A 21 5.38 13.78 17.05
C LEU A 21 5.36 14.43 15.66
N LEU A 22 4.23 14.43 14.97
CA LEU A 22 4.09 15.07 13.66
C LEU A 22 4.20 16.61 13.75
N GLU A 23 3.66 17.23 14.79
CA GLU A 23 3.78 18.67 15.04
C GLU A 23 5.23 19.10 15.29
N GLU A 24 6.03 18.26 15.98
CA GLU A 24 7.47 18.49 16.15
C GLU A 24 8.25 18.35 14.84
N ILE A 25 7.96 17.31 14.05
CA ILE A 25 8.67 17.03 12.79
C ILE A 25 8.28 17.98 11.67
N ILE A 26 7.01 18.43 11.66
CA ILE A 26 6.44 19.27 10.60
C ILE A 26 5.65 20.45 11.23
N PRO A 27 6.34 21.42 11.82
CA PRO A 27 5.68 22.52 12.57
C PRO A 27 4.72 23.37 11.72
N THR A 28 4.81 23.28 10.40
CA THR A 28 3.93 24.01 9.48
C THR A 28 2.69 23.23 9.06
N ALA A 29 2.56 21.96 9.46
CA ALA A 29 1.41 21.13 9.07
C ALA A 29 0.24 21.36 10.05
N ILE A 30 -0.97 21.26 9.52
CA ILE A 30 -2.18 21.17 10.33
C ILE A 30 -2.50 19.68 10.48
N ILE A 31 -2.52 19.19 11.72
CA ILE A 31 -2.81 17.78 12.01
C ILE A 31 -4.25 17.69 12.51
N ARG A 32 -5.04 16.82 11.87
CA ARG A 32 -6.42 16.53 12.30
C ARG A 32 -6.56 15.06 12.63
N SER A 33 -7.18 14.76 13.76
CA SER A 33 -7.41 13.39 14.24
C SER A 33 -8.89 13.03 14.16
N PHE A 34 -9.18 11.86 13.62
CA PHE A 34 -10.52 11.29 13.43
C PHE A 34 -10.58 9.92 14.09
N ARG A 35 -11.67 9.61 14.77
CA ARG A 35 -11.86 8.32 15.45
C ARG A 35 -12.40 7.23 14.53
N SER A 36 -12.96 7.62 13.40
CA SER A 36 -13.57 6.71 12.43
C SER A 36 -13.41 7.24 11.01
N PHE A 37 -13.61 6.34 10.05
CA PHE A 37 -13.67 6.71 8.65
C PHE A 37 -14.85 7.65 8.35
N GLY A 38 -15.99 7.49 9.05
CA GLY A 38 -17.14 8.36 8.90
C GLY A 38 -16.80 9.82 9.23
N GLU A 39 -16.12 10.06 10.36
CA GLU A 39 -15.67 11.42 10.74
C GLU A 39 -14.72 12.04 9.71
N LEU A 40 -13.82 11.23 9.09
CA LEU A 40 -12.97 11.71 8.00
C LEU A 40 -13.80 12.11 6.77
N MET A 41 -14.84 11.33 6.44
CA MET A 41 -15.69 11.60 5.27
C MET A 41 -16.60 12.82 5.46
N ASP A 42 -16.99 13.11 6.70
CA ASP A 42 -17.78 14.30 7.06
C ASP A 42 -16.96 15.60 7.00
N ASP A 43 -15.63 15.50 6.97
CA ASP A 43 -14.72 16.64 6.76
C ASP A 43 -14.41 16.83 5.25
N THR A 44 -13.20 17.17 4.92
CA THR A 44 -12.70 17.41 3.56
C THR A 44 -11.66 16.36 3.14
N PRO A 45 -12.06 15.10 2.90
CA PRO A 45 -11.13 13.97 2.79
C PRO A 45 -10.08 14.13 1.67
N ASP A 46 -10.35 14.88 0.62
CA ASP A 46 -9.42 15.04 -0.51
C ASP A 46 -8.32 16.10 -0.27
N MET A 47 -8.47 16.93 0.74
CA MET A 47 -7.55 18.04 1.05
C MET A 47 -6.27 17.58 1.75
N TYR A 48 -6.27 16.41 2.35
CA TYR A 48 -5.11 15.89 3.08
C TYR A 48 -3.97 15.48 2.15
N VAL A 49 -2.76 15.89 2.53
CA VAL A 49 -1.53 15.49 1.82
C VAL A 49 -1.08 14.10 2.21
N HIS A 50 -1.38 13.68 3.45
CA HIS A 50 -1.13 12.34 3.98
C HIS A 50 -2.24 11.90 4.93
N TYR A 51 -2.46 10.57 4.96
CA TYR A 51 -3.34 9.87 5.90
C TYR A 51 -2.51 8.87 6.69
N PHE A 52 -2.50 9.00 8.01
CA PHE A 52 -1.99 8.00 8.93
C PHE A 52 -3.18 7.24 9.49
N ILE A 53 -3.33 5.97 9.15
CA ILE A 53 -4.55 5.21 9.45
C ILE A 53 -4.23 3.92 10.16
N SER A 54 -5.08 3.50 11.10
CA SER A 54 -4.97 2.17 11.69
C SER A 54 -5.18 1.09 10.64
N SER A 55 -4.52 -0.06 10.81
CA SER A 55 -4.69 -1.20 9.92
C SER A 55 -6.14 -1.68 9.84
N GLN A 56 -6.91 -1.60 10.93
CA GLN A 56 -8.31 -1.94 10.95
C GLN A 56 -9.12 -1.05 9.99
N ILE A 57 -9.00 0.28 10.10
CA ILE A 57 -9.71 1.24 9.24
C ILE A 57 -9.27 1.08 7.78
N TYR A 58 -7.99 0.78 7.53
CA TYR A 58 -7.52 0.47 6.18
C TYR A 58 -8.24 -0.73 5.60
N PHE A 59 -8.36 -1.83 6.35
CA PHE A 59 -9.02 -3.06 5.87
C PHE A 59 -10.50 -2.88 5.64
N GLU A 60 -11.18 -2.11 6.49
CA GLU A 60 -12.61 -1.82 6.33
C GLU A 60 -12.92 -0.93 5.12
N HIS A 61 -11.96 -0.05 4.71
CA HIS A 61 -12.15 0.95 3.66
C HIS A 61 -11.04 0.93 2.61
N THR A 62 -10.57 -0.27 2.27
CA THR A 62 -9.42 -0.50 1.38
C THR A 62 -9.52 0.25 0.04
N ALA A 63 -10.68 0.24 -0.61
CA ALA A 63 -10.88 0.88 -1.91
C ALA A 63 -10.53 2.39 -1.87
N PHE A 64 -11.01 3.11 -0.87
CA PHE A 64 -10.74 4.53 -0.69
C PHE A 64 -9.24 4.83 -0.54
N PHE A 65 -8.55 4.04 0.27
CA PHE A 65 -7.13 4.26 0.56
C PHE A 65 -6.19 3.75 -0.52
N LEU A 66 -6.58 2.74 -1.30
CA LEU A 66 -5.83 2.28 -2.47
C LEU A 66 -5.76 3.34 -3.57
N GLU A 67 -6.87 4.03 -3.86
CA GLU A 67 -6.88 5.15 -4.81
C GLU A 67 -5.94 6.27 -4.36
N ARG A 68 -5.69 6.37 -3.05
CA ARG A 68 -4.84 7.37 -2.41
C ARG A 68 -3.53 6.79 -1.86
N LYS A 69 -3.11 5.63 -2.38
CA LYS A 69 -1.90 4.87 -1.94
C LYS A 69 -0.68 5.75 -1.69
N PRO A 70 -0.30 6.71 -2.56
CA PRO A 70 0.89 7.55 -2.35
C PRO A 70 0.79 8.49 -1.14
N LYS A 71 -0.42 8.72 -0.64
CA LYS A 71 -0.69 9.59 0.51
C LYS A 71 -1.00 8.78 1.78
N THR A 72 -1.22 7.47 1.66
CA THR A 72 -1.70 6.61 2.75
C THR A 72 -0.54 5.90 3.43
N ILE A 73 -0.47 6.00 4.74
CA ILE A 73 0.51 5.36 5.63
C ILE A 73 -0.28 4.55 6.65
N VAL A 74 -0.10 3.23 6.64
CA VAL A 74 -0.82 2.34 7.56
C VAL A 74 -0.02 2.13 8.83
N LEU A 75 -0.65 2.35 9.98
CA LEU A 75 -0.08 2.12 11.29
C LEU A 75 -0.11 0.62 11.61
N VAL A 76 1.04 0.05 11.96
CA VAL A 76 1.19 -1.38 12.26
C VAL A 76 1.85 -1.60 13.61
N ASN A 77 1.56 -2.75 14.25
CA ASN A 77 1.96 -3.09 15.60
C ASN A 77 3.22 -4.00 15.63
N GLY A 78 4.23 -3.68 14.85
CA GLY A 78 5.49 -4.42 14.86
C GLY A 78 5.50 -5.71 14.05
N GLU A 79 4.36 -6.31 13.76
CA GLU A 79 4.27 -7.50 12.94
C GLU A 79 4.23 -7.14 11.45
N THR A 80 4.92 -7.94 10.64
CA THR A 80 4.80 -7.84 9.19
C THR A 80 3.42 -8.36 8.80
N VAL A 81 2.55 -7.49 8.34
CA VAL A 81 1.22 -7.83 7.84
C VAL A 81 1.33 -8.08 6.34
N PRO A 82 1.31 -9.34 5.87
CA PRO A 82 1.49 -9.65 4.45
C PRO A 82 0.48 -8.96 3.53
N GLN A 83 -0.71 -8.72 4.06
CA GLN A 83 -1.80 -8.03 3.36
C GLN A 83 -1.52 -6.55 3.06
N LEU A 84 -0.55 -5.95 3.74
CA LEU A 84 -0.10 -4.57 3.52
C LEU A 84 1.12 -4.48 2.61
N SER A 85 1.50 -5.59 1.95
CA SER A 85 2.64 -5.58 1.03
C SER A 85 2.45 -4.51 -0.06
N GLY A 86 3.47 -3.67 -0.24
CA GLY A 86 3.42 -2.56 -1.18
C GLY A 86 2.69 -1.29 -0.69
N MET A 87 2.10 -1.30 0.51
CA MET A 87 1.59 -0.10 1.17
C MET A 87 2.67 0.54 2.05
N PRO A 88 2.76 1.88 2.08
CA PRO A 88 3.59 2.54 3.09
C PRO A 88 3.07 2.20 4.49
N THR A 89 3.93 1.66 5.34
CA THR A 89 3.59 1.31 6.73
C THR A 89 4.48 2.03 7.72
N LEU A 90 3.93 2.35 8.89
CA LEU A 90 4.66 2.90 10.02
C LEU A 90 4.46 1.97 11.22
N ASN A 91 5.53 1.32 11.67
CA ASN A 91 5.49 0.54 12.90
C ASN A 91 5.44 1.48 14.11
N ILE A 92 4.35 1.41 14.88
CA ILE A 92 4.15 2.25 16.07
C ILE A 92 4.76 1.66 17.35
N TYR A 93 5.28 0.43 17.31
CA TYR A 93 5.96 -0.25 18.42
C TYR A 93 7.49 -0.10 18.31
N GLN A 94 7.98 1.11 18.10
CA GLN A 94 9.39 1.46 18.09
C GLN A 94 9.61 2.65 19.02
N ASP A 95 10.87 2.90 19.32
CA ASP A 95 11.26 4.10 20.04
C ASP A 95 10.99 5.37 19.21
N GLU A 96 10.89 6.49 19.89
CA GLU A 96 10.57 7.79 19.32
C GLU A 96 11.54 8.23 18.20
N GLN A 97 12.84 7.95 18.36
CA GLN A 97 13.86 8.34 17.39
C GLN A 97 13.69 7.59 16.06
N ASN A 98 13.38 6.29 16.14
CA ASN A 98 13.11 5.47 14.96
C ASN A 98 11.78 5.84 14.30
N LEU A 99 10.74 6.16 15.10
CA LEU A 99 9.47 6.68 14.59
C LEU A 99 9.68 7.98 13.79
N ALA A 100 10.37 8.97 14.38
CA ALA A 100 10.67 10.23 13.74
C ALA A 100 11.45 10.05 12.43
N LYS A 101 12.47 9.20 12.44
CA LYS A 101 13.28 8.86 11.26
C LYS A 101 12.44 8.24 10.14
N ASN A 102 11.57 7.29 10.48
CA ASN A 102 10.72 6.62 9.51
C ASN A 102 9.67 7.58 8.92
N ILE A 103 9.08 8.46 9.71
CA ILE A 103 8.16 9.51 9.24
C ILE A 103 8.86 10.43 8.22
N LEU A 104 10.09 10.85 8.51
CA LEU A 104 10.87 11.68 7.58
C LEU A 104 11.18 10.97 6.26
N GLN A 105 11.48 9.67 6.30
CA GLN A 105 11.70 8.85 5.10
C GLN A 105 10.42 8.71 4.26
N LEU A 106 9.27 8.43 4.89
CA LEU A 106 7.98 8.32 4.23
C LEU A 106 7.57 9.63 3.55
N ARG A 107 7.89 10.78 4.13
CA ARG A 107 7.67 12.11 3.54
C ARG A 107 8.48 12.30 2.24
N GLN A 108 9.70 11.81 2.18
CA GLN A 108 10.53 11.86 0.96
C GLN A 108 9.95 10.96 -0.14
N TYR A 109 9.41 9.80 0.21
CA TYR A 109 8.78 8.86 -0.71
C TYR A 109 7.57 9.48 -1.43
N GLY A 110 6.69 10.16 -0.71
CA GLY A 110 5.54 10.87 -1.28
C GLY A 110 5.93 12.00 -2.24
N ASN A 111 7.04 12.69 -1.99
CA ASN A 111 7.54 13.76 -2.86
C ASN A 111 8.16 13.22 -4.17
N GLN A 112 8.85 12.10 -4.13
CA GLN A 112 9.42 11.45 -5.32
C GLN A 112 8.31 10.89 -6.24
N TYR A 113 7.24 10.34 -5.66
CA TYR A 113 6.10 9.86 -6.43
C TYR A 113 5.40 10.99 -7.20
N ARG A 114 5.26 12.18 -6.60
CA ARG A 114 4.69 13.38 -7.24
C ARG A 114 5.54 13.92 -8.40
N GLN A 115 6.87 13.83 -8.31
CA GLN A 115 7.78 14.30 -9.37
C GLN A 115 7.76 13.37 -10.59
N ASN A 116 7.57 12.07 -10.40
CA ASN A 116 7.60 11.09 -11.47
C ASN A 116 6.26 10.94 -12.21
N HIS A 117 5.13 11.38 -11.62
CA HIS A 117 3.79 11.20 -12.19
C HIS A 117 3.08 12.52 -12.55
N GLY A 118 3.78 13.65 -12.49
CA GLY A 118 3.22 15.01 -12.70
C GLY A 118 3.24 15.55 -14.13
N LYS A 119 3.56 14.75 -15.16
CA LYS A 119 3.47 15.19 -16.58
C LYS A 119 2.88 14.08 -17.44
N PRO A 120 1.88 14.37 -18.30
CA PRO A 120 1.48 13.42 -19.34
C PRO A 120 2.60 13.34 -20.38
N ALA A 121 3.29 12.21 -20.46
CA ALA A 121 4.30 11.95 -21.47
C ALA A 121 3.64 11.38 -22.74
N PRO A 122 4.06 11.84 -23.94
CA PRO A 122 3.66 11.21 -25.20
C PRO A 122 4.31 9.83 -25.34
N ALA A 123 3.53 8.89 -25.87
CA ALA A 123 3.96 7.54 -26.12
C ALA A 123 5.24 7.46 -26.97
N ARG A 124 6.28 6.85 -26.46
CA ARG A 124 7.37 6.29 -27.26
C ARG A 124 7.82 4.98 -26.66
N HIS A 125 7.69 3.92 -27.45
CA HIS A 125 8.34 2.64 -27.22
C HIS A 125 9.86 2.83 -27.13
N SER A 126 10.47 2.29 -26.09
CA SER A 126 11.85 1.76 -26.15
C SER A 126 12.17 1.02 -24.84
N ASP A 127 12.57 -0.23 -25.01
CA ASP A 127 13.20 -1.07 -24.01
C ASP A 127 14.36 -0.34 -23.32
N MET A 128 14.37 -0.30 -21.99
CA MET A 128 15.61 -0.41 -21.21
C MET A 128 15.30 -0.67 -19.74
N ALA A 129 15.82 -1.78 -19.27
CA ALA A 129 15.85 -2.17 -17.87
C ALA A 129 16.53 -1.11 -17.03
N ILE A 130 15.84 -0.60 -16.01
CA ILE A 130 16.48 0.11 -14.90
C ILE A 130 16.06 -0.56 -13.60
N ASN A 131 17.03 -1.24 -13.02
CA ASN A 131 17.02 -1.70 -11.64
C ASN A 131 16.73 -0.53 -10.69
N THR A 132 15.57 -0.53 -10.05
CA THR A 132 15.32 0.29 -8.87
C THR A 132 14.99 -0.63 -7.69
N ALA A 133 15.81 -0.50 -6.67
CA ALA A 133 15.81 -1.28 -5.46
C ALA A 133 14.46 -1.28 -4.72
N ALA A 134 14.07 -2.48 -4.26
CA ALA A 134 13.20 -2.78 -3.14
C ALA A 134 11.82 -2.07 -3.09
N GLY A 135 10.99 -2.33 -4.10
CA GLY A 135 9.55 -2.24 -3.97
C GLY A 135 8.97 -3.64 -4.23
N HIS A 136 8.21 -4.17 -3.29
CA HIS A 136 7.53 -5.46 -3.44
C HIS A 136 6.33 -5.40 -4.41
N ASP A 137 6.34 -4.48 -5.37
CA ASP A 137 5.27 -4.38 -6.36
C ASP A 137 5.37 -5.55 -7.36
N LEU A 138 4.24 -6.24 -7.52
CA LEU A 138 4.10 -7.26 -8.53
C LEU A 138 4.17 -6.62 -9.93
N SER A 139 4.91 -7.25 -10.84
CA SER A 139 4.86 -6.86 -12.25
C SER A 139 3.46 -7.14 -12.83
N ALA A 140 3.12 -6.51 -13.95
CA ALA A 140 1.85 -6.75 -14.63
C ALA A 140 1.63 -8.25 -14.90
N ARG A 141 2.69 -8.98 -15.25
CA ARG A 141 2.62 -10.42 -15.50
C ARG A 141 2.42 -11.26 -14.24
N GLU A 142 3.00 -10.86 -13.12
CA GLU A 142 2.76 -11.48 -11.82
C GLU A 142 1.34 -11.22 -11.32
N ILE A 143 0.76 -10.05 -11.58
CA ILE A 143 -0.65 -9.75 -11.29
C ILE A 143 -1.59 -10.64 -12.12
N GLU A 144 -1.35 -10.81 -13.41
CA GLU A 144 -2.14 -11.73 -14.26
C GLU A 144 -2.10 -13.17 -13.72
N VAL A 145 -0.91 -13.66 -13.34
CA VAL A 145 -0.76 -14.98 -12.73
C VAL A 145 -1.48 -15.04 -11.37
N LEU A 146 -1.35 -14.02 -10.53
CA LEU A 146 -2.03 -13.92 -9.24
C LEU A 146 -3.55 -14.02 -9.40
N VAL A 147 -4.15 -13.25 -10.32
CA VAL A 147 -5.59 -13.28 -10.62
C VAL A 147 -6.07 -14.69 -11.05
N LEU A 148 -5.26 -15.42 -11.79
CA LEU A 148 -5.63 -16.79 -12.22
C LEU A 148 -5.48 -17.81 -11.08
N ILE A 149 -4.51 -17.62 -10.17
CA ILE A 149 -4.39 -18.40 -8.94
C ILE A 149 -5.64 -18.25 -8.06
N THR A 150 -6.11 -17.02 -7.88
CA THR A 150 -7.30 -16.75 -7.04
C THR A 150 -8.57 -17.35 -7.61
N LYS A 151 -8.64 -17.53 -8.94
CA LYS A 151 -9.74 -18.23 -9.62
C LYS A 151 -9.62 -19.76 -9.57
N GLY A 152 -8.67 -20.29 -8.80
CA GLY A 152 -8.49 -21.73 -8.61
C GLY A 152 -7.78 -22.48 -9.75
N LEU A 153 -7.21 -21.78 -10.75
CA LEU A 153 -6.53 -22.44 -11.85
C LEU A 153 -5.22 -23.09 -11.39
N ILE A 154 -4.96 -24.29 -11.89
CA ILE A 154 -3.67 -24.97 -11.70
C ILE A 154 -2.60 -24.42 -12.65
N ASN A 155 -1.33 -24.66 -12.34
CA ASN A 155 -0.21 -24.09 -13.09
C ASN A 155 -0.26 -24.39 -14.60
N LYS A 156 -0.74 -25.56 -15.01
CA LYS A 156 -0.87 -25.96 -16.41
C LYS A 156 -1.94 -25.11 -17.12
N GLU A 157 -3.08 -24.91 -16.50
CA GLU A 157 -4.17 -24.08 -17.04
C GLU A 157 -3.76 -22.60 -17.14
N ILE A 158 -2.99 -22.11 -16.16
CA ILE A 158 -2.41 -20.76 -16.19
C ILE A 158 -1.42 -20.63 -17.36
N ALA A 159 -0.55 -21.64 -17.57
CA ALA A 159 0.40 -21.67 -18.66
C ALA A 159 -0.31 -21.60 -20.02
N ASP A 160 -1.33 -22.44 -20.22
CA ASP A 160 -2.14 -22.48 -21.44
C ASP A 160 -2.87 -21.14 -21.66
N LYS A 161 -3.48 -20.60 -20.61
CA LYS A 161 -4.27 -19.36 -20.68
C LYS A 161 -3.43 -18.12 -20.97
N LEU A 162 -2.22 -18.05 -20.43
CA LEU A 162 -1.28 -16.96 -20.62
C LEU A 162 -0.30 -17.17 -21.78
N ASN A 163 -0.37 -18.32 -22.43
CA ASN A 163 0.50 -18.70 -23.55
C ASN A 163 1.99 -18.66 -23.19
N ILE A 164 2.35 -19.22 -22.01
CA ILE A 164 3.72 -19.30 -21.49
C ILE A 164 4.04 -20.73 -21.03
N SER A 165 5.31 -21.01 -20.78
CA SER A 165 5.72 -22.34 -20.30
C SER A 165 5.27 -22.58 -18.85
N LEU A 166 5.04 -23.84 -18.49
CA LEU A 166 4.76 -24.26 -17.13
C LEU A 166 5.86 -23.79 -16.15
N THR A 167 7.12 -23.87 -16.58
CA THR A 167 8.27 -23.40 -15.78
C THR A 167 8.19 -21.91 -15.51
N THR A 168 7.75 -21.11 -16.50
CA THR A 168 7.57 -19.67 -16.35
C THR A 168 6.48 -19.34 -15.32
N VAL A 169 5.36 -20.10 -15.33
CA VAL A 169 4.31 -19.93 -14.29
C VAL A 169 4.85 -20.23 -12.90
N ILE A 170 5.61 -21.31 -12.74
CA ILE A 170 6.22 -21.68 -11.46
C ILE A 170 7.15 -20.57 -10.98
N SER A 171 7.98 -20.00 -11.87
CA SER A 171 8.86 -18.87 -11.54
C SER A 171 8.07 -17.65 -11.08
N HIS A 172 6.99 -17.29 -11.80
CA HIS A 172 6.13 -16.18 -11.38
C HIS A 172 5.49 -16.43 -10.02
N ARG A 173 4.99 -17.65 -9.73
CA ARG A 173 4.44 -18.01 -8.41
C ARG A 173 5.48 -17.88 -7.30
N THR A 174 6.71 -18.35 -7.54
CA THR A 174 7.81 -18.20 -6.57
C THR A 174 8.11 -16.73 -6.31
N ASN A 175 8.24 -15.92 -7.36
CA ASN A 175 8.48 -14.48 -7.23
C ASN A 175 7.34 -13.77 -6.47
N ILE A 176 6.08 -14.12 -6.77
CA ILE A 176 4.90 -13.58 -6.07
C ILE A 176 5.00 -13.92 -4.58
N THR A 177 5.24 -15.19 -4.24
CA THR A 177 5.32 -15.62 -2.83
C THR A 177 6.50 -15.02 -2.10
N GLU A 178 7.63 -14.82 -2.75
CA GLU A 178 8.82 -14.17 -2.18
C GLU A 178 8.59 -12.67 -1.99
N LYS A 179 8.06 -11.99 -3.00
CA LYS A 179 7.77 -10.55 -2.94
C LYS A 179 6.72 -10.21 -1.90
N LEU A 180 5.68 -11.01 -1.78
CA LEU A 180 4.57 -10.76 -0.86
C LEU A 180 4.77 -11.35 0.54
N GLY A 181 5.67 -12.30 0.71
CA GLY A 181 5.81 -13.08 1.93
C GLY A 181 4.62 -14.02 2.21
N ILE A 182 3.70 -14.18 1.24
CA ILE A 182 2.46 -14.96 1.37
C ILE A 182 2.62 -16.32 0.68
N LYS A 183 2.54 -17.41 1.45
CA LYS A 183 2.73 -18.78 0.93
C LYS A 183 1.44 -19.53 0.63
N SER A 184 0.31 -19.13 1.22
CA SER A 184 -0.98 -19.81 1.04
C SER A 184 -1.79 -19.19 -0.10
N VAL A 185 -2.52 -20.03 -0.84
CA VAL A 185 -3.44 -19.58 -1.90
C VAL A 185 -4.53 -18.67 -1.32
N SER A 186 -5.07 -19.01 -0.15
CA SER A 186 -6.06 -18.18 0.54
C SER A 186 -5.52 -16.80 0.87
N GLY A 187 -4.26 -16.70 1.36
CA GLY A 187 -3.60 -15.42 1.61
C GLY A 187 -3.39 -14.61 0.34
N LEU A 188 -3.00 -15.26 -0.76
CA LEU A 188 -2.88 -14.62 -2.08
C LEU A 188 -4.23 -14.12 -2.59
N THR A 189 -5.31 -14.86 -2.33
CA THR A 189 -6.68 -14.47 -2.69
C THR A 189 -7.10 -13.21 -1.92
N ILE A 190 -6.91 -13.20 -0.61
CA ILE A 190 -7.18 -12.03 0.23
C ILE A 190 -6.37 -10.82 -0.27
N TYR A 191 -5.08 -11.01 -0.52
CA TYR A 191 -4.22 -9.95 -1.07
C TYR A 191 -4.77 -9.39 -2.39
N ALA A 192 -5.18 -10.26 -3.32
CA ALA A 192 -5.69 -9.85 -4.63
C ALA A 192 -7.00 -9.06 -4.54
N VAL A 193 -7.92 -9.46 -3.66
CA VAL A 193 -9.17 -8.74 -3.38
C VAL A 193 -8.86 -7.37 -2.77
N MET A 194 -8.00 -7.33 -1.76
CA MET A 194 -7.64 -6.10 -1.05
C MET A 194 -6.95 -5.07 -1.93
N HIS A 195 -6.20 -5.54 -2.93
CA HIS A 195 -5.53 -4.66 -3.91
C HIS A 195 -6.39 -4.39 -5.16
N GLY A 196 -7.66 -4.83 -5.16
CA GLY A 196 -8.59 -4.58 -6.26
C GLY A 196 -8.27 -5.34 -7.55
N TYR A 197 -7.41 -6.36 -7.49
CA TYR A 197 -7.10 -7.19 -8.67
C TYR A 197 -8.22 -8.19 -9.00
N VAL A 198 -9.06 -8.52 -8.00
CA VAL A 198 -10.23 -9.40 -8.15
C VAL A 198 -11.37 -8.87 -7.29
N GLU A 199 -12.60 -8.91 -7.82
CA GLU A 199 -13.81 -8.58 -7.07
C GLU A 199 -14.19 -9.77 -6.16
N ALA A 200 -14.61 -9.50 -4.92
CA ALA A 200 -14.88 -10.53 -3.92
C ALA A 200 -16.05 -11.47 -4.29
N ASP A 201 -16.94 -11.02 -5.16
CA ASP A 201 -18.10 -11.77 -5.67
C ASP A 201 -17.79 -12.66 -6.90
N ARG A 202 -16.53 -12.66 -7.36
CA ARG A 202 -16.07 -13.44 -8.54
C ARG A 202 -14.99 -14.49 -8.22
N ILE A 203 -14.90 -14.88 -6.97
CA ILE A 203 -13.96 -15.91 -6.50
C ILE A 203 -14.66 -17.24 -6.30
#